data_cbd9f6c29911b579f89181ac88fea7b7
#
_entry.id   cbd9f6c29911b579f89181ac88fea7b7
#
_cell.length_a   1.000
_cell.length_b   1.000
_cell.length_c   1.000
_cell.angle_alpha   90.00
_cell.angle_beta   90.00
_cell.angle_gamma   90.00
#
_symmetry.space_group_name_H-M   'P 1'
#
loop_
_entity.id
_entity.type
_entity.pdbx_description
1 polymer ?
#
loop_
_entity_poly.entity_id
_entity_poly.type
_entity_poly.pdbx_seq_one_letter_code
_entity_poly.pdbx_strand_id
1 'polypeptide(L)'
;MNDLINKKCVPCEGGVPAFDLSEIHKYQKKVDGWEVRSNEKKIFFLEKEFKFKNFLASQKFVNEVGEISETEGHHPDISFGWGYAKIKITTHAIEGLSENDFILAAKIDQITNV
;
A
#
# COMPACT_ATOMS: atom_id res chain seq x y z
N MET A 1 14.69 6.21 10.15
CA MET A 1 14.88 5.14 9.17
C MET A 1 13.70 4.18 9.20
N ASN A 2 13.24 3.78 8.04
CA ASN A 2 12.07 2.92 7.94
C ASN A 2 12.49 1.45 7.91
N ASP A 3 12.11 0.69 8.92
CA ASP A 3 12.43 -0.73 9.02
C ASP A 3 11.36 -1.63 8.35
N LEU A 4 10.27 -1.05 7.86
CA LEU A 4 9.19 -1.81 7.26
C LEU A 4 9.64 -2.56 6.00
N ILE A 5 10.59 -1.99 5.26
CA ILE A 5 11.09 -2.62 4.02
C ILE A 5 11.75 -3.96 4.26
N ASN A 6 12.22 -4.21 5.48
CA ASN A 6 12.86 -5.47 5.84
C ASN A 6 11.89 -6.51 6.41
N LYS A 7 10.64 -6.13 6.58
CA LYS A 7 9.61 -7.04 7.10
C LYS A 7 8.87 -7.70 5.96
N LYS A 8 8.26 -8.83 6.25
CA LYS A 8 7.39 -9.52 5.30
C LYS A 8 5.96 -9.44 5.76
N CYS A 9 5.05 -9.33 4.81
CA CYS A 9 3.64 -9.44 5.12
C CYS A 9 3.35 -10.87 5.60
N VAL A 10 2.53 -10.99 6.63
CA VAL A 10 2.12 -12.29 7.13
C VAL A 10 0.68 -12.54 6.70
N PRO A 11 0.27 -13.82 6.56
CA PRO A 11 -1.11 -14.10 6.21
C PRO A 11 -2.04 -13.46 7.23
N CYS A 12 -3.03 -12.73 6.73
CA CYS A 12 -3.98 -12.05 7.59
C CYS A 12 -5.25 -12.89 7.64
N GLU A 13 -5.45 -13.56 8.77
CA GLU A 13 -6.67 -14.33 8.99
C GLU A 13 -7.63 -13.46 9.79
N GLY A 14 -8.92 -13.64 9.56
CA GLY A 14 -9.92 -12.90 10.31
C GLY A 14 -9.77 -13.15 11.81
N GLY A 15 -10.16 -12.18 12.62
CA GLY A 15 -10.06 -12.30 14.07
C GLY A 15 -9.01 -11.41 14.70
N VAL A 16 -8.08 -10.90 13.91
CA VAL A 16 -7.14 -9.87 14.37
C VAL A 16 -7.80 -8.52 14.17
N PRO A 17 -7.86 -7.65 15.19
CA PRO A 17 -8.52 -6.35 15.01
C PRO A 17 -7.72 -5.45 14.08
N ALA A 18 -8.43 -4.68 13.26
CA ALA A 18 -7.82 -3.65 12.45
C ALA A 18 -7.20 -2.58 13.35
N PHE A 19 -6.19 -1.87 12.83
CA PHE A 19 -5.59 -0.77 13.55
C PHE A 19 -6.63 0.31 13.88
N ASP A 20 -6.54 0.87 15.09
CA ASP A 20 -7.29 2.06 15.43
C ASP A 20 -6.57 3.30 14.88
N LEU A 21 -7.20 4.47 15.01
CA LEU A 21 -6.61 5.70 14.45
C LEU A 21 -5.24 6.03 15.05
N SER A 22 -5.03 5.71 16.30
CA SER A 22 -3.75 5.96 16.95
C SER A 22 -2.63 5.16 16.29
N GLU A 23 -2.88 3.88 16.06
CA GLU A 23 -1.90 3.01 15.39
C GLU A 23 -1.70 3.40 13.93
N ILE A 24 -2.78 3.76 13.25
CA ILE A 24 -2.70 4.20 11.85
C ILE A 24 -1.78 5.42 11.76
N HIS A 25 -1.97 6.41 12.63
CA HIS A 25 -1.13 7.62 12.60
C HIS A 25 0.32 7.31 12.92
N LYS A 26 0.55 6.40 13.85
CA LYS A 26 1.91 5.98 14.20
C LYS A 26 2.62 5.37 13.00
N TYR A 27 1.96 4.48 12.27
CA TYR A 27 2.55 3.83 11.12
C TYR A 27 2.62 4.75 9.89
N GLN A 28 1.67 5.67 9.75
CA GLN A 28 1.65 6.61 8.63
C GLN A 28 2.94 7.45 8.58
N LYS A 29 3.53 7.72 9.73
CA LYS A 29 4.79 8.46 9.80
C LYS A 29 5.97 7.68 9.24
N LYS A 30 5.82 6.37 9.06
CA LYS A 30 6.88 5.50 8.56
C LYS A 30 6.85 5.36 7.04
N VAL A 31 5.83 5.88 6.39
CA VAL A 31 5.71 5.85 4.93
C VAL A 31 5.50 7.28 4.43
N ASP A 32 5.89 7.53 3.17
CA ASP A 32 5.90 8.87 2.63
C ASP A 32 4.83 9.06 1.57
N GLY A 33 3.99 10.08 1.78
CA GLY A 33 3.01 10.46 0.78
C GLY A 33 1.76 9.59 0.69
N TRP A 34 1.59 8.65 1.59
CA TRP A 34 0.40 7.81 1.60
C TRP A 34 -0.70 8.48 2.41
N GLU A 35 -1.87 8.64 1.80
CA GLU A 35 -3.03 9.20 2.47
C GLU A 35 -3.84 8.08 3.09
N VAL A 36 -4.38 8.36 4.28
CA VAL A 36 -5.31 7.44 4.94
C VAL A 36 -6.71 7.94 4.62
N ARG A 37 -7.51 7.10 3.99
CA ARG A 37 -8.87 7.42 3.61
C ARG A 37 -9.82 6.34 4.13
N SER A 38 -11.09 6.60 4.11
CA SER A 38 -12.09 5.59 4.45
C SER A 38 -13.18 5.60 3.40
N ASN A 39 -13.77 4.43 3.19
CA ASN A 39 -14.89 4.29 2.28
C ASN A 39 -16.22 4.58 3.03
N GLU A 40 -17.32 4.40 2.34
CA GLU A 40 -18.67 4.65 2.89
C GLU A 40 -19.02 3.72 4.06
N LYS A 41 -18.34 2.58 4.17
CA LYS A 41 -18.52 1.65 5.28
C LYS A 41 -17.56 1.92 6.42
N LYS A 42 -16.80 3.01 6.36
CA LYS A 42 -15.80 3.42 7.34
C LYS A 42 -14.63 2.44 7.43
N ILE A 43 -14.32 1.75 6.33
CA ILE A 43 -13.15 0.89 6.25
C ILE A 43 -11.98 1.74 5.75
N PHE A 44 -10.90 1.78 6.53
CA PHE A 44 -9.73 2.56 6.19
C PHE A 44 -8.87 1.87 5.14
N PHE A 45 -8.25 2.68 4.29
CA PHE A 45 -7.29 2.20 3.30
C PHE A 45 -6.21 3.27 3.09
N LEU A 46 -5.07 2.83 2.55
CA LEU A 46 -4.00 3.73 2.14
C LEU A 46 -4.13 3.99 0.64
N GLU A 47 -3.82 5.22 0.23
CA GLU A 47 -3.87 5.57 -1.18
C GLU A 47 -2.73 6.51 -1.52
N LYS A 48 -2.09 6.26 -2.66
CA LYS A 48 -1.04 7.15 -3.16
C LYS A 48 -1.06 7.14 -4.68
N GLU A 49 -0.90 8.32 -5.27
CA GLU A 49 -0.80 8.46 -6.71
C GLU A 49 0.64 8.79 -7.08
N PHE A 50 1.18 8.06 -8.06
CA PHE A 50 2.53 8.23 -8.56
C PHE A 50 2.45 8.82 -9.96
N LYS A 51 3.36 9.73 -10.30
CA LYS A 51 3.38 10.41 -11.60
C LYS A 51 4.55 9.91 -12.43
N PHE A 52 4.32 9.76 -13.73
CA PHE A 52 5.31 9.26 -14.66
C PHE A 52 5.31 10.10 -15.94
N LYS A 53 6.37 9.93 -16.75
CA LYS A 53 6.54 10.72 -17.95
C LYS A 53 5.68 10.25 -19.13
N ASN A 54 5.22 9.00 -19.09
CA ASN A 54 4.39 8.45 -20.18
C ASN A 54 3.68 7.17 -19.72
N PHE A 55 2.95 6.55 -20.63
CA PHE A 55 2.20 5.34 -20.32
C PHE A 55 3.11 4.15 -20.01
N LEU A 56 4.17 3.99 -20.80
CA LEU A 56 5.07 2.85 -20.62
C LEU A 56 5.73 2.88 -19.24
N ALA A 57 6.12 4.06 -18.77
CA ALA A 57 6.72 4.21 -17.45
C ALA A 57 5.71 3.85 -16.34
N SER A 58 4.44 4.25 -16.50
CA SER A 58 3.38 3.88 -15.57
C SER A 58 3.19 2.37 -15.55
N GLN A 59 3.13 1.74 -16.73
CA GLN A 59 2.93 0.31 -16.85
C GLN A 59 4.07 -0.48 -16.22
N LYS A 60 5.30 -0.04 -16.44
CA LYS A 60 6.47 -0.69 -15.85
C LYS A 60 6.39 -0.66 -14.33
N PHE A 61 6.03 0.48 -13.78
CA PHE A 61 5.86 0.62 -12.33
C PHE A 61 4.79 -0.34 -11.81
N VAL A 62 3.64 -0.40 -12.48
CA VAL A 62 2.53 -1.26 -12.08
C VAL A 62 2.95 -2.73 -12.11
N ASN A 63 3.74 -3.14 -13.11
CA ASN A 63 4.24 -4.51 -13.17
C ASN A 63 5.15 -4.83 -11.98
N GLU A 64 5.99 -3.88 -11.56
CA GLU A 64 6.86 -4.08 -10.41
C GLU A 64 6.05 -4.15 -9.10
N VAL A 65 5.02 -3.33 -8.98
CA VAL A 65 4.11 -3.39 -7.83
C VAL A 65 3.45 -4.77 -7.78
N GLY A 66 3.04 -5.29 -8.93
CA GLY A 66 2.43 -6.61 -9.02
C GLY A 66 3.37 -7.72 -8.53
N GLU A 67 4.65 -7.65 -8.91
CA GLU A 67 5.62 -8.64 -8.49
C GLU A 67 5.83 -8.61 -6.97
N ILE A 68 5.94 -7.43 -6.39
CA ILE A 68 6.07 -7.27 -4.94
C ILE A 68 4.83 -7.82 -4.24
N SER A 69 3.65 -7.50 -4.76
CA SER A 69 2.39 -7.92 -4.17
C SER A 69 2.26 -9.43 -4.14
N GLU A 70 2.68 -10.10 -5.23
CA GLU A 70 2.67 -11.55 -5.28
C GLU A 70 3.66 -12.16 -4.29
N THR A 71 4.85 -11.57 -4.19
CA THR A 71 5.87 -12.05 -3.27
C THR A 71 5.40 -11.92 -1.81
N GLU A 72 4.73 -10.81 -1.50
CA GLU A 72 4.27 -10.55 -0.13
C GLU A 72 2.93 -11.22 0.18
N GLY A 73 2.22 -11.69 -0.83
CA GLY A 73 0.90 -12.28 -0.62
C GLY A 73 -0.14 -11.26 -0.18
N HIS A 74 0.03 -10.00 -0.54
CA HIS A 74 -0.87 -8.91 -0.17
C HIS A 74 -1.09 -8.04 -1.40
N HIS A 75 -2.34 -7.93 -1.84
CA HIS A 75 -2.66 -7.39 -3.16
C HIS A 75 -3.40 -6.06 -3.08
N PRO A 76 -2.83 -4.99 -3.65
CA PRO A 76 -3.51 -3.69 -3.70
C PRO A 76 -4.47 -3.61 -4.88
N ASP A 77 -5.32 -2.60 -4.86
CA ASP A 77 -6.07 -2.22 -6.05
C ASP A 77 -5.24 -1.20 -6.80
N ILE A 78 -5.13 -1.38 -8.11
CA ILE A 78 -4.28 -0.53 -8.94
C ILE A 78 -5.10 0.03 -10.08
N SER A 79 -5.03 1.35 -10.28
CA SER A 79 -5.50 1.96 -11.52
C SER A 79 -4.37 2.78 -12.09
N PHE A 80 -4.21 2.75 -13.41
CA PHE A 80 -3.13 3.49 -14.03
C PHE A 80 -3.49 3.89 -15.46
N GLY A 81 -2.74 4.82 -15.98
CA GLY A 81 -2.91 5.30 -17.33
C GLY A 81 -1.69 6.09 -17.74
N TRP A 82 -1.85 6.91 -18.76
CA TRP A 82 -0.74 7.73 -19.24
C TRP A 82 -0.30 8.69 -18.14
N GLY A 83 0.92 8.49 -17.67
CA GLY A 83 1.55 9.41 -16.73
C GLY A 83 1.16 9.25 -15.26
N TYR A 84 0.40 8.22 -14.90
CA TYR A 84 0.04 8.04 -13.49
C TYR A 84 -0.22 6.59 -13.13
N ALA A 85 -0.08 6.28 -11.84
CA ALA A 85 -0.55 5.03 -11.25
C ALA A 85 -1.06 5.34 -9.85
N LYS A 86 -2.26 4.86 -9.54
CA LYS A 86 -2.85 5.06 -8.22
C LYS A 86 -2.95 3.70 -7.52
N ILE A 87 -2.39 3.63 -6.32
CA ILE A 87 -2.33 2.40 -5.54
C ILE A 87 -3.19 2.55 -4.30
N LYS A 88 -4.05 1.57 -4.06
CA LYS A 88 -4.95 1.56 -2.91
C LYS A 88 -4.73 0.25 -2.16
N ILE A 89 -4.41 0.35 -0.86
CA ILE A 89 -4.05 -0.82 -0.06
C ILE A 89 -4.95 -0.91 1.18
N THR A 90 -5.52 -2.07 1.42
CA THR A 90 -6.26 -2.35 2.64
C THR A 90 -6.21 -3.86 2.89
N THR A 91 -6.55 -4.29 4.10
CA THR A 91 -6.61 -5.71 4.44
C THR A 91 -8.06 -6.12 4.55
N HIS A 92 -8.57 -6.78 3.50
CA HIS A 92 -10.00 -7.13 3.41
C HIS A 92 -10.44 -8.07 4.54
N ALA A 93 -9.59 -9.01 4.94
CA ALA A 93 -9.95 -10.00 5.95
C ALA A 93 -10.33 -9.39 7.30
N ILE A 94 -9.82 -8.21 7.61
CA ILE A 94 -10.10 -7.52 8.89
C ILE A 94 -10.84 -6.21 8.68
N GLU A 95 -11.21 -5.90 7.45
CA GLU A 95 -11.94 -4.68 7.08
C GLU A 95 -11.25 -3.42 7.59
N GLY A 96 -9.96 -3.30 7.30
CA GLY A 96 -9.20 -2.13 7.72
C GLY A 96 -7.71 -2.29 7.48
N LEU A 97 -6.93 -1.51 8.22
CA LEU A 97 -5.48 -1.49 8.08
C LEU A 97 -4.79 -2.34 9.13
N SER A 98 -3.66 -2.89 8.73
CA SER A 98 -2.76 -3.65 9.59
C SER A 98 -1.33 -3.26 9.23
N GLU A 99 -0.35 -3.82 9.95
CA GLU A 99 1.05 -3.58 9.61
C GLU A 99 1.37 -3.99 8.18
N ASN A 100 0.73 -5.04 7.67
CA ASN A 100 0.95 -5.51 6.28
C ASN A 100 0.74 -4.42 5.25
N ASP A 101 -0.27 -3.57 5.42
CA ASP A 101 -0.55 -2.50 4.47
C ASP A 101 0.60 -1.51 4.42
N PHE A 102 1.16 -1.18 5.58
CA PHE A 102 2.29 -0.25 5.65
C PHE A 102 3.58 -0.87 5.16
N ILE A 103 3.78 -2.18 5.38
CA ILE A 103 4.92 -2.90 4.82
C ILE A 103 4.88 -2.84 3.30
N LEU A 104 3.73 -3.14 2.71
CA LEU A 104 3.57 -3.10 1.26
C LEU A 104 3.79 -1.69 0.73
N ALA A 105 3.21 -0.68 1.38
CA ALA A 105 3.39 0.72 0.99
C ALA A 105 4.88 1.11 0.99
N ALA A 106 5.61 0.74 2.02
CA ALA A 106 7.04 1.05 2.12
C ALA A 106 7.84 0.40 1.00
N LYS A 107 7.52 -0.85 0.67
CA LYS A 107 8.22 -1.57 -0.40
C LYS A 107 7.89 -0.99 -1.77
N ILE A 108 6.66 -0.58 -1.99
CA ILE A 108 6.28 0.09 -3.24
C ILE A 108 7.03 1.40 -3.40
N ASP A 109 7.18 2.16 -2.33
CA ASP A 109 7.90 3.44 -2.37
C ASP A 109 9.35 3.26 -2.84
N GLN A 110 9.95 2.12 -2.60
CA GLN A 110 11.33 1.89 -3.02
C GLN A 110 11.47 1.77 -4.54
N ILE A 111 10.43 1.37 -5.24
CA ILE A 111 10.46 1.25 -6.69
C ILE A 111 10.67 2.61 -7.36
N THR A 112 10.13 3.66 -6.76
CA THR A 112 10.10 4.98 -7.38
C THR A 112 11.34 5.82 -7.12
N ASN A 113 12.30 5.27 -6.40
CA ASN A 113 13.54 5.98 -6.10
C ASN A 113 14.58 5.78 -7.20
N VAL A 114 14.16 5.98 -8.41
CA VAL A 114 15.01 5.84 -9.58
C VAL A 114 15.10 7.13 -10.35
#